data_57fd89ca7c0ce4a57ac8ebaf1ea62943
#
_entry.id   57fd89ca7c0ce4a57ac8ebaf1ea62943
#
_cell.length_a   1.000
_cell.length_b   1.000
_cell.length_c   1.000
_cell.angle_alpha   90.00
_cell.angle_beta   90.00
_cell.angle_gamma   90.00
#
_symmetry.space_group_name_H-M   'P 1'
#
loop_
_entity.id
_entity.type
_entity.pdbx_description
1 polymer ?
#
loop_
_entity_poly.entity_id
_entity_poly.type
_entity_poly.pdbx_seq_one_letter_code
_entity_poly.pdbx_strand_id
1 'polypeptide(L)'
;AFMVALDGTVSRLTQRGSIGDTIPLADGSMLYTKNSIQAPNDLFRMLPGGNERQLTAVNADLFRQIDPVAVERFSFKGADGDTVWGQVIKPDGAPKGTPTAYLVHGGPQGSFGDGWSFRWNPKIFASHGLSTVTVDFHGSTGYGQAFTDSINKDWGGKPLTDLKLGLAAAAKFDSSVTPDNACALGASYGGYMMNWFMGQWPDQFKCIVNHAGLFDMRAFYYSTEELWFPEWDFGGPY
;
A
#
# COMPACT_ATOMS: atom_id res chain seq x y z
N ALA A 1 4.16 -4.92 15.96
CA ALA A 1 4.66 -4.38 17.24
C ALA A 1 6.11 -4.80 17.47
N PHE A 2 6.83 -3.93 18.17
CA PHE A 2 8.21 -4.15 18.59
C PHE A 2 8.35 -3.83 20.08
N MET A 3 9.23 -4.52 20.76
CA MET A 3 9.66 -4.20 22.11
C MET A 3 11.06 -3.62 22.05
N VAL A 4 11.27 -2.52 22.77
CA VAL A 4 12.59 -1.92 22.94
C VAL A 4 12.99 -2.06 24.40
N ALA A 5 14.07 -2.77 24.68
CA ALA A 5 14.62 -2.91 26.01
C ALA A 5 15.38 -1.64 26.42
N LEU A 6 15.63 -1.47 27.73
CA LEU A 6 16.32 -0.29 28.25
C LEU A 6 17.76 -0.13 27.75
N ASP A 7 18.38 -1.21 27.28
CA ASP A 7 19.71 -1.21 26.65
C ASP A 7 19.66 -0.88 25.16
N GLY A 8 18.46 -0.58 24.59
CA GLY A 8 18.24 -0.28 23.19
C GLY A 8 18.02 -1.50 22.30
N THR A 9 18.03 -2.72 22.84
CA THR A 9 17.76 -3.94 22.05
C THR A 9 16.33 -3.93 21.55
N VAL A 10 16.15 -4.09 20.22
CA VAL A 10 14.84 -4.11 19.56
C VAL A 10 14.46 -5.55 19.20
N SER A 11 13.27 -5.97 19.66
CA SER A 11 12.71 -7.29 19.38
C SER A 11 11.36 -7.16 18.69
N ARG A 12 11.17 -7.88 17.58
CA ARG A 12 9.88 -7.93 16.88
C ARG A 12 8.93 -8.89 17.60
N LEU A 13 7.74 -8.40 17.94
CA LEU A 13 6.73 -9.18 18.65
C LEU A 13 5.68 -9.80 17.73
N THR A 14 5.25 -9.10 16.68
CA THR A 14 4.20 -9.55 15.76
C THR A 14 4.76 -9.77 14.35
N GLN A 15 4.22 -10.75 13.61
CA GLN A 15 4.76 -11.14 12.31
C GLN A 15 3.96 -10.60 11.11
N ARG A 16 2.64 -10.52 11.22
CA ARG A 16 1.73 -10.14 10.13
C ARG A 16 0.64 -9.21 10.65
N GLY A 17 -0.01 -8.51 9.71
CA GLY A 17 -1.10 -7.59 9.97
C GLY A 17 -0.63 -6.21 10.42
N SER A 18 -1.58 -5.30 10.48
CA SER A 18 -1.41 -3.96 11.02
C SER A 18 -1.86 -3.95 12.47
N ILE A 19 -1.00 -3.49 13.37
CA ILE A 19 -1.19 -3.52 14.81
C ILE A 19 -1.50 -2.10 15.29
N GLY A 20 -2.57 -1.96 16.07
CA GLY A 20 -2.92 -0.71 16.74
C GLY A 20 -3.20 -0.91 18.23
N ASP A 21 -3.39 0.18 18.96
CA ASP A 21 -3.90 0.26 20.33
C ASP A 21 -3.27 -0.78 21.29
N THR A 22 -1.95 -0.77 21.39
CA THR A 22 -1.22 -1.74 22.22
C THR A 22 -1.27 -1.36 23.70
N ILE A 23 -1.67 -2.32 24.55
CA ILE A 23 -1.79 -2.15 26.01
C ILE A 23 -1.00 -3.27 26.70
N PRO A 24 0.16 -2.95 27.31
CA PRO A 24 0.86 -3.93 28.13
C PRO A 24 0.09 -4.20 29.44
N LEU A 25 0.05 -5.46 29.87
CA LEU A 25 -0.61 -5.90 31.09
C LEU A 25 0.41 -6.27 32.17
N ALA A 26 -0.01 -6.24 33.43
CA ALA A 26 0.84 -6.51 34.58
C ALA A 26 1.40 -7.96 34.62
N ASP A 27 0.76 -8.89 33.95
CA ASP A 27 1.22 -10.29 33.82
C ASP A 27 2.25 -10.51 32.68
N GLY A 28 2.72 -9.41 32.06
CA GLY A 28 3.66 -9.46 30.95
C GLY A 28 3.05 -9.80 29.61
N SER A 29 1.72 -9.92 29.52
CA SER A 29 1.01 -10.04 28.26
C SER A 29 0.69 -8.67 27.66
N MET A 30 0.27 -8.64 26.41
CA MET A 30 -0.11 -7.40 25.69
C MET A 30 -1.46 -7.61 25.02
N LEU A 31 -2.40 -6.69 25.23
CA LEU A 31 -3.61 -6.54 24.42
C LEU A 31 -3.34 -5.60 23.26
N TYR A 32 -3.95 -5.86 22.10
CA TYR A 32 -3.83 -4.99 20.94
C TYR A 32 -4.93 -5.25 19.92
N THR A 33 -5.22 -4.26 19.11
CA THR A 33 -6.04 -4.43 17.92
C THR A 33 -5.16 -4.88 16.76
N LYS A 34 -5.68 -5.77 15.93
CA LYS A 34 -5.00 -6.25 14.72
C LYS A 34 -5.99 -6.37 13.59
N ASN A 35 -5.59 -5.84 12.44
CA ASN A 35 -6.26 -6.04 11.18
C ASN A 35 -5.27 -6.54 10.11
N SER A 36 -5.79 -6.92 8.98
CA SER A 36 -4.99 -7.21 7.79
C SER A 36 -5.80 -6.85 6.55
N ILE A 37 -5.21 -6.92 5.38
CA ILE A 37 -5.94 -6.76 4.13
C ILE A 37 -7.13 -7.74 4.03
N GLN A 38 -7.12 -8.84 4.78
CA GLN A 38 -8.17 -9.86 4.77
C GLN A 38 -9.36 -9.55 5.70
N ALA A 39 -9.12 -8.83 6.82
CA ALA A 39 -10.16 -8.58 7.83
C ALA A 39 -9.91 -7.30 8.61
N PRO A 40 -10.97 -6.57 9.04
CA PRO A 40 -10.86 -5.41 9.93
C PRO A 40 -10.37 -5.80 11.31
N ASN A 41 -10.25 -4.78 12.19
CA ASN A 41 -9.75 -4.96 13.54
C ASN A 41 -10.57 -5.96 14.36
N ASP A 42 -9.84 -6.88 14.99
CA ASP A 42 -10.25 -7.66 16.12
C ASP A 42 -9.28 -7.48 17.29
N LEU A 43 -9.68 -7.85 18.51
CA LEU A 43 -8.86 -7.78 19.70
C LEU A 43 -8.06 -9.06 19.85
N PHE A 44 -6.77 -8.91 20.11
CA PHE A 44 -5.82 -9.99 20.32
C PHE A 44 -5.09 -9.83 21.65
N ARG A 45 -4.62 -10.94 22.20
CA ARG A 45 -3.71 -10.96 23.32
C ARG A 45 -2.47 -11.76 22.96
N MET A 46 -1.31 -11.16 23.17
CA MET A 46 -0.03 -11.85 23.11
C MET A 46 0.37 -12.25 24.54
N LEU A 47 0.57 -13.52 24.76
CA LEU A 47 1.04 -14.05 26.04
C LEU A 47 2.56 -13.88 26.16
N PRO A 48 3.11 -13.87 27.38
CA PRO A 48 4.54 -14.01 27.57
C PRO A 48 5.06 -15.25 26.81
N GLY A 49 6.12 -15.07 26.02
CA GLY A 49 6.64 -16.12 25.14
C GLY A 49 6.12 -16.09 23.69
N GLY A 50 5.30 -15.09 23.33
CA GLY A 50 4.97 -14.78 21.93
C GLY A 50 3.77 -15.52 21.34
N ASN A 51 3.03 -16.27 22.12
CA ASN A 51 1.80 -16.93 21.66
C ASN A 51 0.66 -15.90 21.52
N GLU A 52 0.13 -15.77 20.31
CA GLU A 52 -0.99 -14.89 19.98
C GLU A 52 -2.32 -15.64 20.13
N ARG A 53 -3.30 -14.99 20.76
CA ARG A 53 -4.68 -15.46 20.85
C ARG A 53 -5.64 -14.35 20.41
N GLN A 54 -6.49 -14.66 19.45
CA GLN A 54 -7.62 -13.79 19.08
C GLN A 54 -8.70 -13.87 20.17
N LEU A 55 -9.20 -12.72 20.62
CA LEU A 55 -10.21 -12.60 21.67
C LEU A 55 -11.60 -12.29 21.12
N THR A 56 -11.68 -11.61 19.99
CA THR A 56 -12.95 -11.25 19.33
C THR A 56 -12.94 -11.71 17.88
N ALA A 57 -14.12 -11.87 17.32
CA ALA A 57 -14.35 -12.18 15.91
C ALA A 57 -15.62 -11.43 15.45
N VAL A 58 -15.58 -10.10 15.57
CA VAL A 58 -16.75 -9.23 15.46
C VAL A 58 -17.45 -9.38 14.11
N ASN A 59 -16.69 -9.55 13.04
CA ASN A 59 -17.21 -9.61 11.68
C ASN A 59 -17.23 -11.05 11.10
N ALA A 60 -17.05 -12.08 11.90
CA ALA A 60 -16.91 -13.45 11.41
C ALA A 60 -18.12 -13.93 10.56
N ASP A 61 -19.33 -13.57 10.96
CA ASP A 61 -20.55 -13.97 10.25
C ASP A 61 -20.65 -13.32 8.86
N LEU A 62 -20.26 -12.05 8.77
CA LEU A 62 -20.19 -11.33 7.51
C LEU A 62 -19.11 -11.92 6.60
N PHE A 63 -17.93 -12.18 7.14
CA PHE A 63 -16.80 -12.69 6.36
C PHE A 63 -16.99 -14.12 5.86
N ARG A 64 -17.85 -14.92 6.49
CA ARG A 64 -18.26 -16.22 5.94
C ARG A 64 -19.11 -16.11 4.66
N GLN A 65 -19.66 -14.93 4.37
CA GLN A 65 -20.49 -14.67 3.20
C GLN A 65 -19.70 -13.97 2.06
N ILE A 66 -18.43 -13.65 2.29
CA ILE A 66 -17.56 -12.98 1.32
C ILE A 66 -16.59 -14.01 0.74
N ASP A 67 -16.55 -14.09 -0.58
CA ASP A 67 -15.62 -14.97 -1.27
C ASP A 67 -14.16 -14.60 -0.93
N PRO A 68 -13.30 -15.61 -0.69
CA PRO A 68 -11.90 -15.36 -0.42
C PRO A 68 -11.20 -14.79 -1.66
N VAL A 69 -10.25 -13.91 -1.42
CA VAL A 69 -9.32 -13.45 -2.44
C VAL A 69 -7.89 -13.82 -2.06
N ALA A 70 -7.12 -14.24 -3.05
CA ALA A 70 -5.70 -14.46 -2.86
C ALA A 70 -4.97 -13.10 -2.75
N VAL A 71 -4.04 -13.01 -1.81
CA VAL A 71 -3.15 -11.85 -1.63
C VAL A 71 -1.71 -12.37 -1.60
N GLU A 72 -0.95 -12.04 -2.60
CA GLU A 72 0.43 -12.50 -2.76
C GLU A 72 1.38 -11.32 -2.86
N ARG A 73 2.49 -11.39 -2.12
CA ARG A 73 3.53 -10.34 -2.17
C ARG A 73 4.64 -10.75 -3.11
N PHE A 74 5.14 -9.79 -3.87
CA PHE A 74 6.32 -9.94 -4.70
C PHE A 74 7.30 -8.79 -4.46
N SER A 75 8.53 -8.95 -4.92
CA SER A 75 9.53 -7.89 -4.90
C SER A 75 10.31 -7.87 -6.22
N PHE A 76 10.86 -6.71 -6.53
CA PHE A 76 11.65 -6.50 -7.74
C PHE A 76 12.73 -5.44 -7.49
N LYS A 77 13.63 -5.27 -8.44
CA LYS A 77 14.60 -4.18 -8.44
C LYS A 77 13.98 -2.97 -9.11
N GLY A 78 13.75 -1.92 -8.32
CA GLY A 78 13.21 -0.63 -8.74
C GLY A 78 14.26 0.38 -9.13
N ALA A 79 13.94 1.66 -9.00
CA ALA A 79 14.87 2.76 -9.20
C ALA A 79 16.13 2.57 -8.33
N ASP A 80 17.27 3.02 -8.83
CA ASP A 80 18.58 2.90 -8.21
C ASP A 80 18.99 1.46 -7.82
N GLY A 81 18.24 0.45 -8.27
CA GLY A 81 18.47 -0.97 -7.95
C GLY A 81 17.98 -1.38 -6.56
N ASP A 82 17.23 -0.53 -5.90
CA ASP A 82 16.63 -0.81 -4.59
C ASP A 82 15.55 -1.88 -4.67
N THR A 83 15.29 -2.56 -3.55
CA THR A 83 14.23 -3.56 -3.48
C THR A 83 12.90 -2.88 -3.22
N VAL A 84 12.01 -2.97 -4.20
CA VAL A 84 10.64 -2.46 -4.14
C VAL A 84 9.67 -3.62 -3.98
N TRP A 85 8.63 -3.42 -3.18
CA TRP A 85 7.62 -4.43 -2.90
C TRP A 85 6.28 -4.08 -3.52
N GLY A 86 5.55 -5.14 -3.88
CA GLY A 86 4.18 -5.02 -4.38
C GLY A 86 3.33 -6.21 -3.96
N GLN A 87 2.04 -6.12 -4.28
CA GLN A 87 1.07 -7.17 -4.02
C GLN A 87 0.24 -7.43 -5.27
N VAL A 88 -0.13 -8.69 -5.47
CA VAL A 88 -1.19 -9.10 -6.39
C VAL A 88 -2.35 -9.60 -5.55
N ILE A 89 -3.52 -9.00 -5.74
CA ILE A 89 -4.78 -9.36 -5.08
C ILE A 89 -5.75 -9.78 -6.19
N LYS A 90 -6.24 -11.00 -6.14
CA LYS A 90 -7.04 -11.57 -7.23
C LYS A 90 -8.14 -12.49 -6.69
N PRO A 91 -9.22 -12.71 -7.48
CA PRO A 91 -10.15 -13.79 -7.19
C PRO A 91 -9.41 -15.13 -7.09
N ASP A 92 -9.89 -16.02 -6.24
CA ASP A 92 -9.34 -17.37 -6.22
C ASP A 92 -9.54 -18.05 -7.59
N GLY A 93 -8.49 -18.69 -8.10
CA GLY A 93 -8.53 -19.31 -9.43
C GLY A 93 -8.59 -18.34 -10.62
N ALA A 94 -8.22 -17.05 -10.44
CA ALA A 94 -8.24 -16.06 -11.51
C ALA A 94 -7.49 -16.58 -12.75
N PRO A 95 -8.12 -16.60 -13.95
CA PRO A 95 -7.49 -17.15 -15.15
C PRO A 95 -6.38 -16.23 -15.67
N LYS A 96 -5.52 -16.79 -16.52
CA LYS A 96 -4.57 -16.01 -17.29
C LYS A 96 -5.31 -14.97 -18.14
N GLY A 97 -4.80 -13.75 -18.18
CA GLY A 97 -5.41 -12.68 -18.98
C GLY A 97 -6.53 -11.92 -18.29
N THR A 98 -6.72 -12.10 -16.99
CA THR A 98 -7.68 -11.30 -16.20
C THR A 98 -7.38 -9.80 -16.35
N PRO A 99 -8.38 -8.94 -16.57
CA PRO A 99 -8.16 -7.49 -16.60
C PRO A 99 -7.50 -7.00 -15.30
N THR A 100 -6.60 -6.04 -15.41
CA THR A 100 -5.80 -5.58 -14.27
C THR A 100 -6.22 -4.21 -13.79
N ALA A 101 -6.45 -4.06 -12.47
CA ALA A 101 -6.55 -2.79 -11.78
C ALA A 101 -5.18 -2.46 -11.14
N TYR A 102 -4.50 -1.44 -11.66
CA TYR A 102 -3.21 -0.99 -11.15
C TYR A 102 -3.41 0.20 -10.23
N LEU A 103 -3.27 -0.02 -8.92
CA LEU A 103 -3.53 1.00 -7.90
C LEU A 103 -2.26 1.72 -7.48
N VAL A 104 -2.35 3.04 -7.42
CA VAL A 104 -1.28 3.92 -6.91
C VAL A 104 -1.80 4.63 -5.67
N HIS A 105 -1.11 4.43 -4.53
CA HIS A 105 -1.52 5.04 -3.26
C HIS A 105 -1.25 6.55 -3.20
N GLY A 106 -1.93 7.21 -2.31
CA GLY A 106 -1.70 8.61 -1.94
C GLY A 106 -0.58 8.77 -0.92
N GLY A 107 -0.33 9.99 -0.54
CA GLY A 107 0.74 10.42 0.32
C GLY A 107 1.54 11.51 -0.36
N PRO A 108 2.72 11.26 -0.95
CA PRO A 108 3.31 9.95 -1.34
C PRO A 108 3.84 9.10 -0.20
N GLN A 109 4.10 9.70 0.97
CA GLN A 109 4.58 9.00 2.17
C GLN A 109 3.44 8.16 2.79
N GLY A 110 3.14 7.05 2.16
CA GLY A 110 2.13 6.06 2.52
C GLY A 110 2.59 4.65 2.17
N SER A 111 1.71 3.68 2.29
CA SER A 111 1.96 2.29 1.88
C SER A 111 0.64 1.55 1.77
N PHE A 112 0.53 0.62 0.85
CA PHE A 112 -0.59 -0.33 0.84
C PHE A 112 -0.48 -1.30 2.02
N GLY A 113 0.74 -1.75 2.36
CA GLY A 113 1.01 -2.57 3.53
C GLY A 113 0.13 -3.83 3.63
N ASP A 114 -0.08 -4.29 4.88
CA ASP A 114 -1.00 -5.37 5.23
C ASP A 114 -2.06 -4.83 6.21
N GLY A 115 -2.80 -3.79 5.77
CA GLY A 115 -3.81 -3.12 6.57
C GLY A 115 -5.20 -3.17 5.93
N TRP A 116 -6.24 -3.20 6.79
CA TRP A 116 -7.61 -3.07 6.34
C TRP A 116 -7.94 -1.61 6.03
N SER A 117 -8.56 -1.39 4.90
CA SER A 117 -9.16 -0.09 4.57
C SER A 117 -10.64 -0.27 4.26
N PHE A 118 -11.50 0.51 4.92
CA PHE A 118 -12.92 0.58 4.58
C PHE A 118 -13.18 1.47 3.36
N ARG A 119 -12.24 2.33 3.00
CA ARG A 119 -12.38 3.30 1.91
C ARG A 119 -11.66 2.87 0.64
N TRP A 120 -10.45 2.35 0.76
CA TRP A 120 -9.56 2.05 -0.36
C TRP A 120 -9.07 0.60 -0.30
N ASN A 121 -10.02 -0.35 -0.19
CA ASN A 121 -9.67 -1.76 -0.10
C ASN A 121 -9.42 -2.34 -1.50
N PRO A 122 -8.20 -2.80 -1.81
CA PRO A 122 -7.88 -3.39 -3.10
C PRO A 122 -8.71 -4.64 -3.44
N LYS A 123 -9.25 -5.33 -2.42
CA LYS A 123 -10.10 -6.51 -2.60
C LYS A 123 -11.41 -6.21 -3.36
N ILE A 124 -11.88 -4.96 -3.32
CA ILE A 124 -13.10 -4.58 -4.05
C ILE A 124 -12.92 -4.80 -5.56
N PHE A 125 -11.77 -4.46 -6.11
CA PHE A 125 -11.50 -4.69 -7.53
C PHE A 125 -11.40 -6.19 -7.84
N ALA A 126 -10.78 -6.96 -6.95
CA ALA A 126 -10.71 -8.42 -7.08
C ALA A 126 -12.11 -9.06 -7.00
N SER A 127 -13.01 -8.59 -6.12
CA SER A 127 -14.39 -9.09 -6.05
C SER A 127 -15.21 -8.81 -7.30
N HIS A 128 -14.77 -7.86 -8.13
CA HIS A 128 -15.35 -7.57 -9.44
C HIS A 128 -14.61 -8.26 -10.60
N GLY A 129 -13.77 -9.26 -10.30
CA GLY A 129 -13.13 -10.09 -11.32
C GLY A 129 -11.87 -9.50 -11.92
N LEU A 130 -11.21 -8.52 -11.27
CA LEU A 130 -9.95 -7.95 -11.74
C LEU A 130 -8.76 -8.51 -10.93
N SER A 131 -7.61 -8.65 -11.57
CA SER A 131 -6.33 -8.80 -10.85
C SER A 131 -5.86 -7.42 -10.43
N THR A 132 -5.80 -7.18 -9.13
CA THR A 132 -5.39 -5.89 -8.57
C THR A 132 -3.91 -5.92 -8.25
N VAL A 133 -3.16 -4.95 -8.73
CA VAL A 133 -1.72 -4.79 -8.46
C VAL A 133 -1.50 -3.51 -7.68
N THR A 134 -0.73 -3.59 -6.62
CA THR A 134 -0.25 -2.45 -5.83
C THR A 134 1.26 -2.48 -5.74
N VAL A 135 1.90 -1.31 -5.66
CA VAL A 135 3.35 -1.16 -5.51
C VAL A 135 3.63 -0.09 -4.45
N ASP A 136 4.49 -0.42 -3.51
CA ASP A 136 5.03 0.52 -2.54
C ASP A 136 6.32 1.12 -3.13
N PHE A 137 6.15 2.12 -4.00
CA PHE A 137 7.22 2.81 -4.74
C PHE A 137 8.10 3.67 -3.82
N HIS A 138 9.24 4.16 -4.28
CA HIS A 138 10.08 5.12 -3.54
C HIS A 138 9.23 6.28 -3.02
N GLY A 139 9.44 6.67 -1.77
CA GLY A 139 8.57 7.56 -1.01
C GLY A 139 7.65 6.83 -0.04
N SER A 140 7.34 5.55 -0.29
CA SER A 140 6.50 4.76 0.62
C SER A 140 7.13 4.58 1.99
N THR A 141 6.27 4.49 3.02
CA THR A 141 6.69 4.25 4.41
C THR A 141 6.87 2.76 4.70
N GLY A 142 7.65 2.44 5.74
CA GLY A 142 7.89 1.06 6.17
C GLY A 142 9.15 0.41 5.62
N TYR A 143 9.89 1.12 4.76
CA TYR A 143 11.13 0.63 4.11
C TYR A 143 12.38 1.40 4.52
N GLY A 144 12.27 2.20 5.57
CA GLY A 144 13.33 3.05 6.10
C GLY A 144 13.25 4.50 5.63
N GLN A 145 13.81 5.41 6.44
CA GLN A 145 13.71 6.85 6.21
C GLN A 145 14.31 7.27 4.86
N ALA A 146 15.47 6.71 4.50
CA ALA A 146 16.12 7.01 3.23
C ALA A 146 15.24 6.69 2.01
N PHE A 147 14.47 5.58 2.05
CA PHE A 147 13.53 5.21 1.01
C PHE A 147 12.36 6.20 0.93
N THR A 148 11.85 6.62 2.09
CA THR A 148 10.75 7.59 2.19
C THR A 148 11.19 8.97 1.68
N ASP A 149 12.36 9.45 2.07
CA ASP A 149 12.85 10.79 1.70
C ASP A 149 13.43 10.87 0.27
N SER A 150 13.64 9.73 -0.38
CA SER A 150 14.31 9.64 -1.68
C SER A 150 13.60 10.36 -2.82
N ILE A 151 12.35 10.75 -2.61
CA ILE A 151 11.50 11.43 -3.59
C ILE A 151 11.35 12.93 -3.32
N ASN A 152 12.04 13.47 -2.31
CA ASN A 152 12.08 14.91 -2.08
C ASN A 152 12.54 15.63 -3.35
N LYS A 153 11.72 16.55 -3.85
CA LYS A 153 11.88 17.28 -5.13
C LYS A 153 11.82 16.39 -6.37
N ASP A 154 11.40 15.14 -6.24
CA ASP A 154 11.32 14.18 -7.35
C ASP A 154 10.07 13.28 -7.28
N TRP A 155 8.90 13.88 -7.23
CA TRP A 155 7.63 13.14 -7.16
C TRP A 155 7.33 12.29 -8.39
N GLY A 156 7.87 12.67 -9.54
CA GLY A 156 7.59 12.03 -10.84
C GLY A 156 8.69 11.13 -11.37
N GLY A 157 9.87 11.10 -10.76
CA GLY A 157 11.02 10.35 -11.27
C GLY A 157 11.07 8.90 -10.79
N LYS A 158 11.65 8.69 -9.60
CA LYS A 158 11.79 7.35 -9.02
C LYS A 158 10.44 6.62 -8.86
N PRO A 159 9.36 7.25 -8.37
CA PRO A 159 8.07 6.58 -8.29
C PRO A 159 7.56 6.07 -9.65
N LEU A 160 7.69 6.87 -10.72
CA LEU A 160 7.28 6.43 -12.06
C LEU A 160 8.10 5.22 -12.53
N THR A 161 9.41 5.24 -12.28
CA THR A 161 10.31 4.13 -12.61
C THR A 161 9.88 2.85 -11.89
N ASP A 162 9.63 2.93 -10.60
CA ASP A 162 9.17 1.80 -9.81
C ASP A 162 7.82 1.27 -10.29
N LEU A 163 6.90 2.16 -10.59
CA LEU A 163 5.56 1.78 -11.07
C LEU A 163 5.64 1.08 -12.43
N LYS A 164 6.49 1.55 -13.35
CA LYS A 164 6.72 0.85 -14.64
C LYS A 164 7.32 -0.53 -14.45
N LEU A 165 8.37 -0.64 -13.65
CA LEU A 165 9.04 -1.90 -13.35
C LEU A 165 8.15 -2.83 -12.54
N GLY A 166 7.34 -2.29 -11.62
CA GLY A 166 6.42 -3.02 -10.77
C GLY A 166 5.29 -3.70 -11.54
N LEU A 167 4.67 -3.02 -12.50
CA LEU A 167 3.65 -3.65 -13.36
C LEU A 167 4.25 -4.79 -14.18
N ALA A 168 5.43 -4.59 -14.75
CA ALA A 168 6.13 -5.64 -15.49
C ALA A 168 6.55 -6.82 -14.59
N ALA A 169 6.97 -6.55 -13.36
CA ALA A 169 7.33 -7.57 -12.38
C ALA A 169 6.10 -8.36 -11.91
N ALA A 170 4.97 -7.69 -11.67
CA ALA A 170 3.71 -8.34 -11.31
C ALA A 170 3.24 -9.32 -12.39
N ALA A 171 3.32 -8.93 -13.68
CA ALA A 171 2.96 -9.80 -14.80
C ALA A 171 3.87 -11.02 -14.96
N LYS A 172 5.14 -10.91 -14.56
CA LYS A 172 6.06 -12.05 -14.52
C LYS A 172 5.81 -12.95 -13.30
N PHE A 173 5.40 -12.36 -12.20
CA PHE A 173 5.12 -13.05 -10.96
C PHE A 173 3.81 -13.84 -11.04
N ASP A 174 2.77 -13.25 -11.66
CA ASP A 174 1.43 -13.83 -11.73
C ASP A 174 0.82 -13.70 -13.13
N SER A 175 0.47 -14.81 -13.73
CA SER A 175 -0.07 -14.87 -15.10
C SER A 175 -1.48 -14.29 -15.24
N SER A 176 -2.19 -14.05 -14.14
CA SER A 176 -3.48 -13.35 -14.17
C SER A 176 -3.33 -11.85 -14.42
N VAL A 177 -2.17 -11.26 -14.13
CA VAL A 177 -1.88 -9.85 -14.38
C VAL A 177 -1.63 -9.60 -15.87
N THR A 178 -2.39 -8.67 -16.44
CA THR A 178 -2.34 -8.36 -17.89
C THR A 178 -2.05 -6.87 -18.10
N PRO A 179 -0.79 -6.47 -18.28
CA PRO A 179 -0.42 -5.07 -18.50
C PRO A 179 -1.15 -4.40 -19.67
N ASP A 180 -1.33 -5.10 -20.79
CA ASP A 180 -1.99 -4.59 -22.00
C ASP A 180 -3.51 -4.42 -21.83
N ASN A 181 -4.09 -4.97 -20.77
CA ASN A 181 -5.49 -4.84 -20.40
C ASN A 181 -5.64 -4.31 -18.97
N ALA A 182 -4.91 -3.25 -18.68
CA ALA A 182 -4.88 -2.64 -17.35
C ALA A 182 -5.54 -1.25 -17.34
N CYS A 183 -6.21 -0.95 -16.22
CA CYS A 183 -6.61 0.40 -15.83
C CYS A 183 -5.75 0.86 -14.66
N ALA A 184 -5.25 2.08 -14.70
CA ALA A 184 -4.57 2.70 -13.56
C ALA A 184 -5.55 3.55 -12.75
N LEU A 185 -5.44 3.44 -11.41
CA LEU A 185 -6.32 4.16 -10.50
C LEU A 185 -5.50 4.75 -9.36
N GLY A 186 -5.76 6.03 -9.04
CA GLY A 186 -5.05 6.68 -7.95
C GLY A 186 -5.80 7.85 -7.35
N ALA A 187 -5.54 8.11 -6.07
CA ALA A 187 -6.14 9.20 -5.33
C ALA A 187 -5.07 10.10 -4.69
N SER A 188 -5.35 11.41 -4.57
CA SER A 188 -4.42 12.39 -3.98
C SER A 188 -3.08 12.40 -4.74
N TYR A 189 -1.95 12.07 -4.09
CA TYR A 189 -0.70 11.85 -4.82
C TYR A 189 -0.86 10.76 -5.92
N GLY A 190 -1.58 9.67 -5.65
CA GLY A 190 -1.90 8.68 -6.68
C GLY A 190 -2.66 9.29 -7.86
N GLY A 191 -3.53 10.26 -7.61
CA GLY A 191 -4.21 11.04 -8.65
C GLY A 191 -3.24 11.95 -9.41
N TYR A 192 -2.26 12.58 -8.74
CA TYR A 192 -1.15 13.25 -9.42
C TYR A 192 -0.42 12.29 -10.36
N MET A 193 -0.10 11.08 -9.88
CA MET A 193 0.56 10.08 -10.70
C MET A 193 -0.30 9.65 -11.90
N MET A 194 -1.63 9.65 -11.77
CA MET A 194 -2.53 9.40 -12.91
C MET A 194 -2.38 10.48 -13.99
N ASN A 195 -2.31 11.77 -13.60
CA ASN A 195 -2.00 12.86 -14.52
C ASN A 195 -0.60 12.70 -15.14
N TRP A 196 0.37 12.28 -14.33
CA TRP A 196 1.74 12.06 -14.77
C TRP A 196 1.85 10.90 -15.77
N PHE A 197 1.10 9.82 -15.58
CA PHE A 197 1.01 8.70 -16.52
C PHE A 197 0.49 9.17 -17.89
N MET A 198 -0.51 10.04 -17.94
CA MET A 198 -1.04 10.57 -19.21
C MET A 198 0.04 11.28 -20.04
N GLY A 199 1.00 11.94 -19.40
CA GLY A 199 2.10 12.60 -20.07
C GLY A 199 3.34 11.73 -20.32
N GLN A 200 3.66 10.82 -19.39
CA GLN A 200 4.92 10.07 -19.38
C GLN A 200 4.79 8.60 -19.75
N TRP A 201 3.56 8.08 -19.78
CA TRP A 201 3.26 6.68 -20.09
C TRP A 201 1.88 6.52 -20.78
N PRO A 202 1.61 7.31 -21.84
CA PRO A 202 0.26 7.52 -22.37
C PRO A 202 -0.40 6.29 -22.96
N ASP A 203 0.36 5.35 -23.53
CA ASP A 203 -0.19 4.21 -24.28
C ASP A 203 -0.35 2.93 -23.45
N GLN A 204 -0.01 2.98 -22.14
CA GLN A 204 0.02 1.78 -21.31
C GLN A 204 -1.37 1.30 -20.89
N PHE A 205 -2.25 2.21 -20.53
CA PHE A 205 -3.50 1.87 -19.86
C PHE A 205 -4.74 2.03 -20.76
N LYS A 206 -5.68 1.11 -20.62
CA LYS A 206 -6.98 1.20 -21.29
C LYS A 206 -7.87 2.27 -20.67
N CYS A 207 -7.70 2.54 -19.39
CA CYS A 207 -8.37 3.62 -18.68
C CYS A 207 -7.50 4.13 -17.52
N ILE A 208 -7.72 5.39 -17.16
CA ILE A 208 -7.10 6.05 -16.03
C ILE A 208 -8.21 6.65 -15.17
N VAL A 209 -8.22 6.34 -13.89
CA VAL A 209 -9.16 6.88 -12.89
C VAL A 209 -8.40 7.77 -11.93
N ASN A 210 -8.67 9.07 -12.01
CA ASN A 210 -8.08 10.09 -11.15
C ASN A 210 -9.10 10.52 -10.09
N HIS A 211 -8.76 10.37 -8.82
CA HIS A 211 -9.58 10.84 -7.72
C HIS A 211 -8.84 11.92 -6.93
N ALA A 212 -9.37 13.14 -6.93
CA ALA A 212 -8.80 14.29 -6.20
C ALA A 212 -7.28 14.45 -6.43
N GLY A 213 -6.83 14.24 -7.67
CA GLY A 213 -5.41 14.30 -8.02
C GLY A 213 -4.91 15.73 -8.16
N LEU A 214 -3.69 15.95 -7.69
CA LEU A 214 -2.99 17.21 -7.87
C LEU A 214 -2.53 17.35 -9.33
N PHE A 215 -2.69 18.54 -9.89
CA PHE A 215 -2.31 18.82 -11.27
C PHE A 215 -1.41 20.07 -11.37
N ASP A 216 -1.90 21.22 -10.93
CA ASP A 216 -1.09 22.45 -10.89
C ASP A 216 -0.50 22.63 -9.49
N MET A 217 0.82 22.45 -9.36
CA MET A 217 1.51 22.51 -8.05
C MET A 217 1.54 23.93 -7.48
N ARG A 218 1.42 24.96 -8.31
CA ARG A 218 1.28 26.36 -7.83
C ARG A 218 -0.07 26.56 -7.18
N ALA A 219 -1.14 26.09 -7.84
CA ALA A 219 -2.48 26.12 -7.26
C ALA A 219 -2.53 25.32 -5.96
N PHE A 220 -1.89 24.16 -5.91
CA PHE A 220 -1.78 23.35 -4.69
C PHE A 220 -1.10 24.12 -3.56
N TYR A 221 0.07 24.74 -3.82
CA TYR A 221 0.81 25.47 -2.79
C TYR A 221 -0.02 26.59 -2.17
N TYR A 222 -0.77 27.37 -2.99
CA TYR A 222 -1.55 28.50 -2.51
C TYR A 222 -2.97 28.17 -2.04
N SER A 223 -3.41 26.91 -2.14
CA SER A 223 -4.74 26.47 -1.71
C SER A 223 -4.74 25.49 -0.53
N THR A 224 -3.58 24.90 -0.20
CA THR A 224 -3.47 23.98 0.93
C THR A 224 -3.33 24.73 2.26
N GLU A 225 -3.94 24.22 3.32
CA GLU A 225 -3.70 24.63 4.70
C GLU A 225 -2.43 23.98 5.28
N GLU A 226 -1.88 22.98 4.61
CA GLU A 226 -0.72 22.19 5.04
C GLU A 226 0.56 22.65 4.32
N LEU A 227 0.93 23.94 4.45
CA LEU A 227 2.10 24.50 3.75
C LEU A 227 3.43 23.79 4.06
N TRP A 228 3.57 23.21 5.25
CA TRP A 228 4.72 22.38 5.61
C TRP A 228 4.96 21.24 4.60
N PHE A 229 3.89 20.71 4.03
CA PHE A 229 3.93 19.59 3.11
C PHE A 229 4.61 19.96 1.76
N PRO A 230 4.11 20.94 0.97
CA PRO A 230 4.80 21.34 -0.26
C PRO A 230 6.16 21.98 0.01
N GLU A 231 6.37 22.64 1.14
CA GLU A 231 7.69 23.17 1.50
C GLU A 231 8.72 22.07 1.74
N TRP A 232 8.32 20.98 2.40
CA TRP A 232 9.17 19.81 2.59
C TRP A 232 9.45 19.09 1.26
N ASP A 233 8.40 18.80 0.50
CA ASP A 233 8.51 17.98 -0.71
C ASP A 233 9.11 18.74 -1.90
N PHE A 234 8.90 20.05 -2.02
CA PHE A 234 9.38 20.86 -3.15
C PHE A 234 10.44 21.89 -2.77
N GLY A 235 10.61 22.18 -1.50
CA GLY A 235 11.58 23.14 -0.98
C GLY A 235 11.11 24.60 -1.02
N GLY A 236 9.82 24.84 -1.15
CA GLY A 236 9.20 26.16 -1.12
C GLY A 236 8.26 26.42 -2.28
N PRO A 237 7.71 27.64 -2.38
CA PRO A 237 6.91 28.03 -3.52
C PRO A 237 7.75 28.11 -4.80
N TYR A 238 7.10 28.05 -5.95
CA TYR A 238 7.76 28.24 -7.24
C TYR A 238 8.40 29.61 -7.36
#